data_687ae9972efc2c6c8e1d04616e713931
#
_entry.id   687ae9972efc2c6c8e1d04616e713931
#
_cell.length_a   1.000
_cell.length_b   1.000
_cell.length_c   1.000
_cell.angle_alpha   90.00
_cell.angle_beta   90.00
_cell.angle_gamma   90.00
#
_symmetry.space_group_name_H-M   'P 1'
#
loop_
_entity.id
_entity.type
_entity.pdbx_description
1 polymer ?
#
loop_
_entity_poly.entity_id
_entity_poly.type
_entity_poly.pdbx_seq_one_letter_code
_entity_poly.pdbx_strand_id
1 'polypeptide(L)'
;MMQDEKNKIIILHADIPEDAPEDEKDVFHQVEAVSNSLTDLGYEPVTLPVSLNLERAGQEIERIKPKAVFNLVESLAGTGRLIHLAPALLEFLNVPFSGAGSEAMVVTTNKVLSKERLKSAGIPTPEWLVQTGNTAVIPFDPPYIIKPVNEDASVGLDEGSIALTREKASMILHSNNKKFGACFIEKYIPGREFNISVLADADGPVVLPPAEIKFIDFPKDKPHIVGYRAKWETDSFEYRNTVRSFEFDEKDKALLDELFELSLSCWRLFRLNGYARVDFRVDEFGQPLVLEINANPCISPDSGFIAAANQAGLSYTNVIRQILNDIPNFPM
;
A
#
# COMPACT_ATOMS: atom_id res chain seq x y z
N MET A 1 -7.95 22.77 34.75
CA MET A 1 -8.48 21.53 34.19
C MET A 1 -9.04 21.70 32.74
N MET A 2 -8.61 22.70 31.97
CA MET A 2 -9.06 22.93 30.58
C MET A 2 -7.90 22.87 29.53
N GLN A 3 -6.72 22.41 29.94
CA GLN A 3 -5.56 22.31 29.01
C GLN A 3 -5.27 20.88 28.48
N ASP A 4 -5.85 19.83 29.11
CA ASP A 4 -5.55 18.43 28.76
C ASP A 4 -6.35 17.86 27.55
N GLU A 5 -7.49 18.46 27.19
CA GLU A 5 -8.34 17.91 26.13
C GLU A 5 -7.80 18.18 24.69
N LYS A 6 -6.88 19.13 24.53
CA LYS A 6 -6.46 19.62 23.21
C LYS A 6 -5.29 18.89 22.56
N ASN A 7 -4.69 17.90 23.22
CA ASN A 7 -3.46 17.28 22.70
C ASN A 7 -3.58 15.79 22.35
N LYS A 8 -4.82 15.27 22.35
CA LYS A 8 -5.09 13.87 22.03
C LYS A 8 -5.05 13.63 20.54
N ILE A 9 -4.32 12.59 20.14
CA ILE A 9 -4.37 12.04 18.79
C ILE A 9 -4.89 10.60 18.86
N ILE A 10 -5.98 10.31 18.16
CA ILE A 10 -6.47 8.94 18.03
C ILE A 10 -5.59 8.21 17.03
N ILE A 11 -5.13 7.00 17.38
CA ILE A 11 -4.58 6.03 16.46
C ILE A 11 -5.71 5.08 16.10
N LEU A 12 -6.26 5.25 14.89
CA LEU A 12 -7.37 4.46 14.38
C LEU A 12 -6.82 3.25 13.63
N HIS A 13 -7.22 2.05 14.02
CA HIS A 13 -6.80 0.81 13.38
C HIS A 13 -7.97 -0.18 13.28
N ALA A 14 -7.85 -1.22 12.45
CA ALA A 14 -8.86 -2.25 12.36
C ALA A 14 -9.04 -3.00 13.70
N ASP A 15 -10.28 -3.36 14.02
CA ASP A 15 -10.60 -4.27 15.12
C ASP A 15 -10.30 -5.71 14.69
N ILE A 16 -9.15 -6.22 15.10
CA ILE A 16 -8.57 -7.49 14.63
C ILE A 16 -8.72 -8.55 15.72
N PRO A 17 -9.28 -9.73 15.39
CA PRO A 17 -9.39 -10.84 16.33
C PRO A 17 -8.02 -11.45 16.68
N GLU A 18 -7.92 -12.08 17.85
CA GLU A 18 -6.67 -12.66 18.34
C GLU A 18 -6.10 -13.76 17.42
N ASP A 19 -6.96 -14.46 16.69
CA ASP A 19 -6.61 -15.52 15.75
C ASP A 19 -6.43 -15.05 14.30
N ALA A 20 -6.37 -13.74 14.07
CA ALA A 20 -6.11 -13.16 12.75
C ALA A 20 -4.75 -13.60 12.18
N PRO A 21 -4.60 -13.62 10.85
CA PRO A 21 -3.32 -13.90 10.21
C PRO A 21 -2.27 -12.82 10.49
N GLU A 22 -1.00 -13.15 10.30
CA GLU A 22 0.14 -12.29 10.67
C GLU A 22 0.15 -10.95 9.90
N ASP A 23 -0.30 -10.93 8.66
CA ASP A 23 -0.43 -9.71 7.85
C ASP A 23 -1.43 -8.71 8.46
N GLU A 24 -2.48 -9.18 9.11
CA GLU A 24 -3.41 -8.31 9.82
C GLU A 24 -2.87 -7.88 11.20
N LYS A 25 -2.15 -8.77 11.91
CA LYS A 25 -1.57 -8.48 13.24
C LYS A 25 -0.45 -7.45 13.20
N ASP A 26 0.20 -7.26 12.04
CA ASP A 26 1.26 -6.27 11.87
C ASP A 26 0.83 -4.85 12.26
N VAL A 27 -0.46 -4.53 12.16
CA VAL A 27 -0.98 -3.23 12.60
C VAL A 27 -0.70 -2.92 14.07
N PHE A 28 -0.58 -3.93 14.95
CA PHE A 28 -0.26 -3.68 16.36
C PHE A 28 1.18 -3.18 16.54
N HIS A 29 2.13 -3.63 15.72
CA HIS A 29 3.49 -3.09 15.69
C HIS A 29 3.49 -1.63 15.22
N GLN A 30 2.65 -1.31 14.23
CA GLN A 30 2.47 0.07 13.78
C GLN A 30 1.87 0.95 14.88
N VAL A 31 0.81 0.49 15.55
CA VAL A 31 0.14 1.21 16.65
C VAL A 31 1.12 1.53 17.77
N GLU A 32 1.95 0.56 18.19
CA GLU A 32 2.96 0.75 19.23
C GLU A 32 4.00 1.79 18.82
N ALA A 33 4.57 1.65 17.62
CA ALA A 33 5.62 2.56 17.13
C ALA A 33 5.11 3.99 16.92
N VAL A 34 3.89 4.15 16.38
CA VAL A 34 3.23 5.45 16.21
C VAL A 34 2.91 6.06 17.57
N SER A 35 2.39 5.27 18.52
CA SER A 35 2.09 5.72 19.89
C SER A 35 3.32 6.29 20.60
N ASN A 36 4.45 5.57 20.51
CA ASN A 36 5.71 6.02 21.08
C ASN A 36 6.18 7.35 20.44
N SER A 37 6.11 7.45 19.11
CA SER A 37 6.49 8.66 18.38
C SER A 37 5.58 9.85 18.69
N LEU A 38 4.27 9.64 18.82
CA LEU A 38 3.33 10.69 19.21
C LEU A 38 3.64 11.20 20.62
N THR A 39 3.98 10.30 21.54
CA THR A 39 4.39 10.65 22.90
C THR A 39 5.67 11.48 22.91
N ASP A 40 6.68 11.09 22.12
CA ASP A 40 7.94 11.84 21.95
C ASP A 40 7.69 13.25 21.35
N LEU A 41 6.66 13.39 20.53
CA LEU A 41 6.23 14.66 19.95
C LEU A 41 5.38 15.50 20.89
N GLY A 42 5.08 15.00 22.11
CA GLY A 42 4.33 15.71 23.14
C GLY A 42 2.82 15.58 23.00
N TYR A 43 2.31 14.61 22.22
CA TYR A 43 0.90 14.28 22.11
C TYR A 43 0.49 13.18 23.09
N GLU A 44 -0.80 13.08 23.35
CA GLU A 44 -1.43 11.98 24.10
C GLU A 44 -2.06 10.99 23.09
N PRO A 45 -1.43 9.85 22.78
CA PRO A 45 -2.01 8.87 21.87
C PRO A 45 -3.18 8.13 22.53
N VAL A 46 -4.27 7.95 21.79
CA VAL A 46 -5.44 7.18 22.21
C VAL A 46 -5.73 6.15 21.13
N THR A 47 -5.54 4.88 21.41
CA THR A 47 -5.83 3.79 20.47
C THR A 47 -7.34 3.55 20.36
N LEU A 48 -7.86 3.48 19.15
CA LEU A 48 -9.25 3.21 18.87
C LEU A 48 -9.39 2.14 17.76
N PRO A 49 -9.83 0.92 18.09
CA PRO A 49 -10.17 -0.08 17.10
C PRO A 49 -11.48 0.26 16.40
N VAL A 50 -11.53 0.08 15.07
CA VAL A 50 -12.72 0.29 14.25
C VAL A 50 -13.15 -0.99 13.56
N SER A 51 -14.44 -1.29 13.64
CA SER A 51 -15.12 -2.36 12.90
C SER A 51 -16.15 -1.76 11.93
N LEU A 52 -16.99 -2.59 11.32
CA LEU A 52 -18.11 -2.11 10.49
C LEU A 52 -19.19 -1.36 11.29
N ASN A 53 -19.12 -1.36 12.62
CA ASN A 53 -19.98 -0.49 13.44
C ASN A 53 -19.40 0.93 13.46
N LEU A 54 -19.51 1.63 12.33
CA LEU A 54 -18.98 2.99 12.16
C LEU A 54 -19.67 4.02 13.07
N GLU A 55 -20.95 3.80 13.42
CA GLU A 55 -21.67 4.66 14.35
C GLU A 55 -20.98 4.70 15.72
N ARG A 56 -20.60 3.52 16.24
CA ARG A 56 -19.87 3.41 17.51
C ARG A 56 -18.50 4.12 17.43
N ALA A 57 -17.77 3.91 16.34
CA ALA A 57 -16.50 4.59 16.16
C ALA A 57 -16.68 6.12 16.11
N GLY A 58 -17.69 6.62 15.42
CA GLY A 58 -18.02 8.04 15.38
C GLY A 58 -18.35 8.61 16.76
N GLN A 59 -19.18 7.93 17.54
CA GLN A 59 -19.52 8.34 18.91
C GLN A 59 -18.28 8.41 19.82
N GLU A 60 -17.36 7.46 19.72
CA GLU A 60 -16.11 7.48 20.49
C GLU A 60 -15.19 8.63 20.05
N ILE A 61 -15.06 8.90 18.75
CA ILE A 61 -14.29 10.03 18.23
C ILE A 61 -14.87 11.36 18.75
N GLU A 62 -16.18 11.53 18.68
CA GLU A 62 -16.86 12.73 19.19
C GLU A 62 -16.72 12.88 20.72
N ARG A 63 -16.72 11.77 21.46
CA ARG A 63 -16.50 11.75 22.92
C ARG A 63 -15.08 12.14 23.30
N ILE A 64 -14.07 11.62 22.55
CA ILE A 64 -12.64 11.88 22.82
C ILE A 64 -12.26 13.30 22.40
N LYS A 65 -12.87 13.85 21.34
CA LYS A 65 -12.56 15.15 20.74
C LYS A 65 -11.08 15.32 20.43
N PRO A 66 -10.52 14.45 19.59
CA PRO A 66 -9.09 14.48 19.30
C PRO A 66 -8.70 15.73 18.52
N LYS A 67 -7.42 16.10 18.61
CA LYS A 67 -6.80 17.12 17.75
C LYS A 67 -6.75 16.65 16.30
N ALA A 68 -6.45 15.36 16.09
CA ALA A 68 -6.47 14.67 14.81
C ALA A 68 -6.59 13.15 15.01
N VAL A 69 -6.79 12.44 13.92
CA VAL A 69 -6.76 10.97 13.85
C VAL A 69 -5.59 10.52 12.99
N PHE A 70 -4.71 9.69 13.53
CA PHE A 70 -3.70 8.97 12.76
C PHE A 70 -4.33 7.67 12.25
N ASN A 71 -4.55 7.58 10.94
CA ASN A 71 -5.28 6.48 10.33
C ASN A 71 -4.33 5.34 9.89
N LEU A 72 -4.41 4.19 10.57
CA LEU A 72 -3.68 2.96 10.26
C LEU A 72 -4.62 1.83 9.78
N VAL A 73 -5.81 2.17 9.30
CA VAL A 73 -6.76 1.14 8.82
C VAL A 73 -6.33 0.64 7.46
N GLU A 74 -5.85 -0.61 7.39
CA GLU A 74 -5.43 -1.30 6.16
C GLU A 74 -6.46 -2.35 5.71
N SER A 75 -7.37 -2.77 6.59
CA SER A 75 -8.50 -3.65 6.29
C SER A 75 -9.71 -3.32 7.18
N LEU A 76 -10.91 -3.70 6.76
CA LEU A 76 -12.11 -3.75 7.60
C LEU A 76 -12.85 -5.05 7.34
N ALA A 77 -13.21 -5.76 8.42
CA ALA A 77 -13.85 -7.07 8.36
C ALA A 77 -13.06 -8.08 7.49
N GLY A 78 -11.72 -8.07 7.60
CA GLY A 78 -10.83 -8.98 6.89
C GLY A 78 -10.74 -8.74 5.38
N THR A 79 -11.02 -7.52 4.91
CA THR A 79 -10.88 -7.18 3.48
C THR A 79 -10.36 -5.75 3.27
N GLY A 80 -9.41 -5.59 2.34
CA GLY A 80 -8.93 -4.29 1.88
C GLY A 80 -10.01 -3.47 1.18
N ARG A 81 -11.00 -4.11 0.57
CA ARG A 81 -12.10 -3.45 -0.17
C ARG A 81 -12.81 -2.34 0.62
N LEU A 82 -12.86 -2.43 1.94
CA LEU A 82 -13.65 -1.54 2.80
C LEU A 82 -12.81 -0.48 3.53
N ILE A 83 -11.51 -0.40 3.30
CA ILE A 83 -10.62 0.53 4.02
C ILE A 83 -11.02 2.00 3.85
N HIS A 84 -11.63 2.36 2.73
CA HIS A 84 -12.11 3.71 2.45
C HIS A 84 -13.21 4.20 3.42
N LEU A 85 -13.85 3.29 4.14
CA LEU A 85 -14.90 3.65 5.12
C LEU A 85 -14.32 4.39 6.33
N ALA A 86 -13.06 4.14 6.69
CA ALA A 86 -12.41 4.86 7.78
C ALA A 86 -12.22 6.35 7.44
N PRO A 87 -11.52 6.76 6.37
CA PRO A 87 -11.44 8.17 6.01
C PRO A 87 -12.80 8.78 5.67
N ALA A 88 -13.75 8.03 5.08
CA ALA A 88 -15.11 8.55 4.81
C ALA A 88 -15.86 8.92 6.11
N LEU A 89 -15.71 8.14 7.18
CA LEU A 89 -16.25 8.49 8.49
C LEU A 89 -15.59 9.76 9.03
N LEU A 90 -14.26 9.88 8.93
CA LEU A 90 -13.52 11.04 9.44
C LEU A 90 -13.86 12.32 8.65
N GLU A 91 -14.02 12.22 7.33
CA GLU A 91 -14.51 13.30 6.46
C GLU A 91 -15.93 13.74 6.87
N PHE A 92 -16.84 12.78 7.11
CA PHE A 92 -18.21 13.07 7.56
C PHE A 92 -18.24 13.80 8.91
N LEU A 93 -17.36 13.39 9.84
CA LEU A 93 -17.24 14.02 11.16
C LEU A 93 -16.46 15.35 11.14
N ASN A 94 -15.88 15.74 10.01
CA ASN A 94 -14.97 16.89 9.86
C ASN A 94 -13.81 16.87 10.88
N VAL A 95 -13.26 15.71 11.18
CA VAL A 95 -12.09 15.54 12.04
C VAL A 95 -10.83 15.47 11.18
N PRO A 96 -9.77 16.27 11.47
CA PRO A 96 -8.51 16.18 10.77
C PRO A 96 -7.89 14.78 10.89
N PHE A 97 -7.33 14.22 9.81
CA PHE A 97 -6.73 12.89 9.83
C PHE A 97 -5.54 12.77 8.89
N SER A 98 -4.66 11.81 9.17
CA SER A 98 -3.46 11.52 8.40
C SER A 98 -3.75 10.67 7.16
N GLY A 99 -2.94 10.86 6.11
CA GLY A 99 -2.96 10.03 4.92
C GLY A 99 -4.04 10.41 3.90
N ALA A 100 -4.33 9.49 3.01
CA ALA A 100 -5.20 9.73 1.87
C ALA A 100 -6.69 9.76 2.24
N GLY A 101 -7.46 10.61 1.55
CA GLY A 101 -8.91 10.69 1.70
C GLY A 101 -9.65 9.49 1.09
N SER A 102 -10.95 9.43 1.36
CA SER A 102 -11.80 8.29 0.98
C SER A 102 -11.83 8.02 -0.53
N GLU A 103 -11.86 9.06 -1.38
CA GLU A 103 -11.82 8.92 -2.85
C GLU A 103 -10.51 8.25 -3.31
N ALA A 104 -9.38 8.71 -2.80
CA ALA A 104 -8.09 8.13 -3.13
C ALA A 104 -8.01 6.66 -2.70
N MET A 105 -8.46 6.35 -1.48
CA MET A 105 -8.48 4.97 -0.96
C MET A 105 -9.36 4.05 -1.82
N VAL A 106 -10.56 4.46 -2.24
CA VAL A 106 -11.41 3.66 -3.14
C VAL A 106 -10.69 3.33 -4.44
N VAL A 107 -10.06 4.33 -5.06
CA VAL A 107 -9.46 4.15 -6.39
C VAL A 107 -8.16 3.37 -6.31
N THR A 108 -7.32 3.60 -5.30
CA THR A 108 -6.02 2.92 -5.18
C THR A 108 -6.17 1.46 -4.75
N THR A 109 -7.09 1.15 -3.84
CA THR A 109 -7.37 -0.23 -3.42
C THR A 109 -7.94 -1.07 -4.55
N ASN A 110 -8.76 -0.49 -5.43
CA ASN A 110 -9.27 -1.20 -6.60
C ASN A 110 -8.25 -1.15 -7.74
N LYS A 111 -7.47 -2.23 -7.90
CA LYS A 111 -6.39 -2.32 -8.90
C LYS A 111 -6.86 -2.05 -10.33
N VAL A 112 -8.10 -2.40 -10.67
CA VAL A 112 -8.66 -2.14 -12.01
C VAL A 112 -8.96 -0.65 -12.20
N LEU A 113 -9.60 0.00 -11.22
CA LEU A 113 -9.84 1.44 -11.27
C LEU A 113 -8.54 2.24 -11.30
N SER A 114 -7.54 1.83 -10.51
CA SER A 114 -6.20 2.39 -10.56
C SER A 114 -5.62 2.35 -11.98
N LYS A 115 -5.65 1.18 -12.62
CA LYS A 115 -5.12 0.98 -13.98
C LYS A 115 -5.87 1.79 -15.02
N GLU A 116 -7.20 1.87 -14.93
CA GLU A 116 -8.01 2.72 -15.81
C GLU A 116 -7.61 4.20 -15.68
N ARG A 117 -7.40 4.67 -14.45
CA ARG A 117 -6.98 6.05 -14.17
C ARG A 117 -5.56 6.32 -14.67
N LEU A 118 -4.61 5.41 -14.42
CA LEU A 118 -3.23 5.49 -14.94
C LEU A 118 -3.22 5.55 -16.48
N LYS A 119 -3.93 4.62 -17.13
CA LYS A 119 -4.04 4.58 -18.60
C LYS A 119 -4.62 5.86 -19.18
N SER A 120 -5.67 6.39 -18.57
CA SER A 120 -6.31 7.64 -19.00
C SER A 120 -5.39 8.85 -18.88
N ALA A 121 -4.44 8.80 -17.94
CA ALA A 121 -3.41 9.84 -17.73
C ALA A 121 -2.13 9.61 -18.55
N GLY A 122 -2.05 8.53 -19.34
CA GLY A 122 -0.86 8.15 -20.10
C GLY A 122 0.30 7.62 -19.27
N ILE A 123 0.05 7.22 -18.01
CA ILE A 123 1.06 6.60 -17.13
C ILE A 123 1.15 5.10 -17.46
N PRO A 124 2.35 4.58 -17.75
CA PRO A 124 2.52 3.18 -18.10
C PRO A 124 2.10 2.22 -16.99
N THR A 125 1.31 1.21 -17.33
CA THR A 125 0.89 0.10 -16.45
C THR A 125 0.73 -1.16 -17.31
N PRO A 126 0.97 -2.38 -16.77
CA PRO A 126 0.78 -3.61 -17.54
C PRO A 126 -0.63 -3.73 -18.11
N GLU A 127 -0.75 -4.35 -19.30
CA GLU A 127 -2.04 -4.66 -19.90
C GLU A 127 -2.85 -5.59 -18.99
N TRP A 128 -4.18 -5.41 -18.99
CA TRP A 128 -5.07 -6.18 -18.13
C TRP A 128 -6.42 -6.48 -18.78
N LEU A 129 -7.09 -7.47 -18.26
CA LEU A 129 -8.43 -7.87 -18.66
C LEU A 129 -9.28 -8.21 -17.44
N VAL A 130 -10.43 -7.57 -17.32
CA VAL A 130 -11.51 -8.01 -16.43
C VAL A 130 -12.44 -8.89 -17.24
N GLN A 131 -12.44 -10.20 -16.94
CA GLN A 131 -13.26 -11.14 -17.67
C GLN A 131 -14.71 -11.15 -17.16
N THR A 132 -15.64 -10.78 -18.02
CA THR A 132 -17.07 -10.90 -17.80
C THR A 132 -17.61 -12.03 -18.68
N GLY A 133 -17.75 -13.26 -18.13
CA GLY A 133 -18.25 -14.43 -18.86
C GLY A 133 -17.18 -15.43 -19.29
N ASN A 134 -17.60 -16.56 -19.91
CA ASN A 134 -16.75 -17.73 -20.16
C ASN A 134 -15.87 -17.68 -21.41
N THR A 135 -15.93 -16.63 -22.24
CA THR A 135 -15.36 -16.63 -23.60
C THR A 135 -14.54 -15.40 -23.99
N ALA A 136 -14.14 -14.56 -23.04
CA ALA A 136 -13.32 -13.40 -23.37
C ALA A 136 -11.93 -13.84 -23.89
N VAL A 137 -11.57 -13.37 -25.08
CA VAL A 137 -10.24 -13.55 -25.63
C VAL A 137 -9.31 -12.58 -24.90
N ILE A 138 -8.24 -13.08 -24.30
CA ILE A 138 -7.20 -12.23 -23.71
C ILE A 138 -6.47 -11.53 -24.85
N PRO A 139 -6.48 -10.17 -24.92
CA PRO A 139 -5.98 -9.42 -26.08
C PRO A 139 -4.46 -9.24 -26.11
N PHE A 140 -3.74 -9.77 -25.13
CA PHE A 140 -2.27 -9.70 -25.01
C PHE A 140 -1.67 -11.09 -24.80
N ASP A 141 -0.36 -11.19 -25.04
CA ASP A 141 0.36 -12.46 -24.99
C ASP A 141 0.81 -12.85 -23.57
N PRO A 142 0.96 -14.17 -23.27
CA PRO A 142 1.50 -14.64 -22.02
C PRO A 142 2.97 -14.19 -21.81
N PRO A 143 3.50 -14.29 -20.59
CA PRO A 143 2.88 -14.86 -19.40
C PRO A 143 1.85 -13.93 -18.75
N TYR A 144 0.89 -14.52 -18.02
CA TYR A 144 -0.16 -13.82 -17.31
C TYR A 144 0.01 -13.96 -15.80
N ILE A 145 -0.45 -12.97 -15.04
CA ILE A 145 -0.63 -13.06 -13.59
C ILE A 145 -2.09 -12.77 -13.24
N ILE A 146 -2.67 -13.59 -12.37
CA ILE A 146 -4.04 -13.42 -11.92
C ILE A 146 -4.02 -12.84 -10.51
N LYS A 147 -4.67 -11.69 -10.34
CA LYS A 147 -4.67 -10.93 -9.07
C LYS A 147 -6.08 -10.67 -8.57
N PRO A 148 -6.32 -10.70 -7.25
CA PRO A 148 -7.53 -10.11 -6.67
C PRO A 148 -7.60 -8.60 -6.96
N VAL A 149 -8.83 -8.10 -7.14
CA VAL A 149 -9.05 -6.69 -7.48
C VAL A 149 -8.78 -5.76 -6.30
N ASN A 150 -9.17 -6.16 -5.08
CA ASN A 150 -9.20 -5.29 -3.90
C ASN A 150 -8.32 -5.76 -2.74
N GLU A 151 -7.50 -6.78 -2.92
CA GLU A 151 -6.64 -7.27 -1.85
C GLU A 151 -5.21 -6.74 -2.02
N ASP A 152 -4.64 -6.28 -0.92
CA ASP A 152 -3.26 -5.82 -0.81
C ASP A 152 -2.40 -6.87 -0.08
N ALA A 153 -1.23 -6.52 0.43
CA ALA A 153 -0.31 -7.40 1.17
C ALA A 153 0.07 -8.72 0.48
N SER A 154 -0.08 -8.80 -0.86
CA SER A 154 0.15 -10.02 -1.67
C SER A 154 -0.81 -11.18 -1.36
N VAL A 155 -1.96 -10.91 -0.74
CA VAL A 155 -3.00 -11.92 -0.51
C VAL A 155 -3.44 -12.52 -1.85
N GLY A 156 -3.41 -13.85 -1.93
CA GLY A 156 -3.76 -14.59 -3.16
C GLY A 156 -2.72 -14.56 -4.27
N LEU A 157 -1.50 -14.08 -4.00
CA LEU A 157 -0.37 -14.10 -4.94
C LEU A 157 0.68 -15.11 -4.53
N ASP A 158 0.88 -16.10 -5.38
CA ASP A 158 1.93 -17.12 -5.31
C ASP A 158 2.37 -17.56 -6.72
N GLU A 159 3.24 -18.55 -6.82
CA GLU A 159 3.66 -19.12 -8.09
C GLU A 159 2.47 -19.67 -8.92
N GLY A 160 1.44 -20.17 -8.26
CA GLY A 160 0.20 -20.65 -8.87
C GLY A 160 -0.64 -19.54 -9.51
N SER A 161 -0.33 -18.27 -9.23
CA SER A 161 -1.00 -17.11 -9.84
C SER A 161 -0.48 -16.81 -11.27
N ILE A 162 0.63 -17.46 -11.71
CA ILE A 162 1.21 -17.27 -13.04
C ILE A 162 0.66 -18.32 -14.02
N ALA A 163 0.31 -17.86 -15.21
CA ALA A 163 -0.16 -18.72 -16.29
C ALA A 163 0.61 -18.47 -17.60
N LEU A 164 1.08 -19.55 -18.21
CA LEU A 164 1.81 -19.52 -19.50
C LEU A 164 0.89 -19.72 -20.71
N THR A 165 -0.39 -20.05 -20.47
CA THR A 165 -1.40 -20.21 -21.53
C THR A 165 -2.72 -19.55 -21.13
N ARG A 166 -3.55 -19.24 -22.12
CA ARG A 166 -4.88 -18.62 -21.92
C ARG A 166 -5.82 -19.55 -21.15
N GLU A 167 -5.76 -20.84 -21.44
CA GLU A 167 -6.57 -21.85 -20.75
C GLU A 167 -6.21 -21.91 -19.26
N LYS A 168 -4.90 -21.93 -18.96
CA LYS A 168 -4.44 -21.92 -17.56
C LYS A 168 -4.85 -20.64 -16.84
N ALA A 169 -4.74 -19.48 -17.48
CA ALA A 169 -5.17 -18.19 -16.92
C ALA A 169 -6.66 -18.21 -16.58
N SER A 170 -7.50 -18.71 -17.48
CA SER A 170 -8.94 -18.84 -17.26
C SER A 170 -9.28 -19.80 -16.09
N MET A 171 -8.54 -20.91 -15.98
CA MET A 171 -8.72 -21.86 -14.85
C MET A 171 -8.35 -21.23 -13.51
N ILE A 172 -7.21 -20.52 -13.44
CA ILE A 172 -6.76 -19.83 -12.22
C ILE A 172 -7.76 -18.73 -11.86
N LEU A 173 -8.18 -17.91 -12.82
CA LEU A 173 -9.16 -16.87 -12.61
C LEU A 173 -10.46 -17.41 -12.02
N HIS A 174 -11.00 -18.50 -12.58
CA HIS A 174 -12.21 -19.14 -12.05
C HIS A 174 -12.03 -19.66 -10.61
N SER A 175 -10.88 -20.26 -10.30
CA SER A 175 -10.55 -20.72 -8.95
C SER A 175 -10.43 -19.55 -7.98
N ASN A 176 -9.67 -18.51 -8.35
CA ASN A 176 -9.37 -17.37 -7.49
C ASN A 176 -10.60 -16.50 -7.25
N ASN A 177 -11.51 -16.35 -8.24
CA ASN A 177 -12.78 -15.66 -8.05
C ASN A 177 -13.64 -16.30 -6.94
N LYS A 178 -13.56 -17.62 -6.76
CA LYS A 178 -14.30 -18.32 -5.67
C LYS A 178 -13.66 -18.12 -4.30
N LYS A 179 -12.34 -17.92 -4.27
CA LYS A 179 -11.55 -17.87 -3.04
C LYS A 179 -11.36 -16.45 -2.52
N PHE A 180 -11.10 -15.51 -3.41
CA PHE A 180 -10.69 -14.14 -3.10
C PHE A 180 -11.67 -13.07 -3.60
N GLY A 181 -12.84 -13.47 -4.15
CA GLY A 181 -13.74 -12.53 -4.80
C GLY A 181 -13.26 -12.14 -6.19
N ALA A 182 -13.65 -10.94 -6.65
CA ALA A 182 -13.32 -10.49 -8.00
C ALA A 182 -11.81 -10.45 -8.26
N CYS A 183 -11.38 -11.17 -9.31
CA CYS A 183 -10.00 -11.19 -9.79
C CYS A 183 -9.94 -10.72 -11.26
N PHE A 184 -8.76 -10.34 -11.70
CA PHE A 184 -8.49 -9.93 -13.09
C PHE A 184 -7.19 -10.59 -13.59
N ILE A 185 -7.03 -10.62 -14.91
CA ILE A 185 -5.83 -11.11 -15.59
C ILE A 185 -4.97 -9.90 -15.93
N GLU A 186 -3.69 -9.94 -15.60
CA GLU A 186 -2.71 -8.92 -15.96
C GLU A 186 -1.56 -9.57 -16.74
N LYS A 187 -0.95 -8.85 -17.65
CA LYS A 187 0.30 -9.27 -18.27
C LYS A 187 1.40 -9.32 -17.21
N TYR A 188 1.98 -10.49 -17.00
CA TYR A 188 3.15 -10.61 -16.15
C TYR A 188 4.35 -9.98 -16.82
N ILE A 189 5.01 -9.06 -16.14
CA ILE A 189 6.21 -8.37 -16.64
C ILE A 189 7.43 -9.00 -15.98
N PRO A 190 8.24 -9.78 -16.72
CA PRO A 190 9.55 -10.21 -16.24
C PRO A 190 10.46 -8.99 -16.11
N GLY A 191 11.38 -9.01 -15.12
CA GLY A 191 12.33 -7.93 -14.95
C GLY A 191 12.50 -7.50 -13.50
N ARG A 192 12.90 -6.25 -13.30
CA ARG A 192 13.22 -5.69 -11.98
C ARG A 192 11.95 -5.20 -11.28
N GLU A 193 11.91 -5.28 -9.97
CA GLU A 193 10.80 -4.75 -9.15
C GLU A 193 11.29 -3.64 -8.26
N PHE A 194 10.54 -2.53 -8.21
CA PHE A 194 10.86 -1.36 -7.39
C PHE A 194 9.68 -0.95 -6.53
N ASN A 195 9.99 -0.60 -5.28
CA ASN A 195 9.04 0.05 -4.39
C ASN A 195 9.51 1.48 -4.13
N ILE A 196 8.73 2.47 -4.54
CA ILE A 196 9.06 3.87 -4.42
C ILE A 196 8.16 4.53 -3.39
N SER A 197 8.74 4.89 -2.26
CA SER A 197 8.02 5.57 -1.17
C SER A 197 8.01 7.08 -1.40
N VAL A 198 6.87 7.70 -1.15
CA VAL A 198 6.67 9.16 -1.24
C VAL A 198 6.13 9.65 0.08
N LEU A 199 6.76 10.66 0.65
CA LEU A 199 6.39 11.27 1.92
C LEU A 199 6.07 12.75 1.70
N ALA A 200 5.01 13.24 2.29
CA ALA A 200 4.69 14.66 2.29
C ALA A 200 5.76 15.46 3.05
N ASP A 201 6.05 16.65 2.58
CA ASP A 201 6.91 17.62 3.28
C ASP A 201 6.32 19.03 3.11
N ALA A 202 6.84 19.99 3.84
CA ALA A 202 6.36 21.37 3.85
C ALA A 202 6.33 22.04 2.45
N ASP A 203 7.27 21.67 1.58
CA ASP A 203 7.39 22.19 0.21
C ASP A 203 6.72 21.30 -0.85
N GLY A 204 6.04 20.22 -0.42
CA GLY A 204 5.37 19.24 -1.28
C GLY A 204 5.91 17.81 -1.09
N PRO A 205 5.42 16.84 -1.88
CA PRO A 205 5.83 15.45 -1.73
C PRO A 205 7.30 15.23 -2.11
N VAL A 206 8.01 14.47 -1.29
CA VAL A 206 9.40 14.06 -1.50
C VAL A 206 9.45 12.55 -1.78
N VAL A 207 10.12 12.17 -2.86
CA VAL A 207 10.40 10.77 -3.16
C VAL A 207 11.59 10.31 -2.32
N LEU A 208 11.38 9.27 -1.52
CA LEU A 208 12.43 8.67 -0.70
C LEU A 208 13.36 7.80 -1.57
N PRO A 209 14.56 7.45 -1.09
CA PRO A 209 15.48 6.57 -1.82
C PRO A 209 14.78 5.33 -2.36
N PRO A 210 14.97 5.01 -3.65
CA PRO A 210 14.29 3.90 -4.31
C PRO A 210 14.75 2.56 -3.74
N ALA A 211 13.82 1.65 -3.53
CA ALA A 211 14.13 0.29 -3.13
C ALA A 211 13.90 -0.67 -4.30
N GLU A 212 14.93 -1.39 -4.71
CA GLU A 212 14.81 -2.52 -5.62
C GLU A 212 14.62 -3.82 -4.83
N ILE A 213 13.66 -4.64 -5.24
CA ILE A 213 13.47 -5.97 -4.71
C ILE A 213 14.25 -6.96 -5.57
N LYS A 214 15.30 -7.53 -5.00
CA LYS A 214 16.18 -8.51 -5.66
C LYS A 214 15.77 -9.92 -5.26
N PHE A 215 15.70 -10.81 -6.26
CA PHE A 215 15.41 -12.22 -6.10
C PHE A 215 16.73 -12.99 -6.19
N ILE A 216 17.30 -13.33 -5.03
CA ILE A 216 18.62 -13.96 -4.92
C ILE A 216 18.47 -15.49 -5.00
N ASP A 217 19.31 -16.14 -5.81
CA ASP A 217 19.36 -17.61 -5.97
C ASP A 217 17.99 -18.24 -6.37
N PHE A 218 17.09 -17.46 -6.96
CA PHE A 218 15.85 -18.00 -7.50
C PHE A 218 16.13 -18.95 -8.67
N PRO A 219 15.53 -20.16 -8.69
CA PRO A 219 15.60 -21.04 -9.84
C PRO A 219 15.12 -20.35 -11.12
N LYS A 220 15.70 -20.70 -12.27
CA LYS A 220 15.40 -20.04 -13.56
C LYS A 220 13.94 -20.13 -14.00
N ASP A 221 13.25 -21.19 -13.57
CA ASP A 221 11.85 -21.48 -13.85
C ASP A 221 10.90 -20.90 -12.81
N LYS A 222 11.43 -20.35 -11.70
CA LYS A 222 10.63 -19.74 -10.65
C LYS A 222 10.32 -18.28 -10.99
N PRO A 223 9.04 -17.88 -11.03
CA PRO A 223 8.69 -16.50 -11.32
C PRO A 223 9.16 -15.55 -10.20
N HIS A 224 9.68 -14.41 -10.59
CA HIS A 224 10.11 -13.36 -9.67
C HIS A 224 8.88 -12.54 -9.25
N ILE A 225 8.22 -12.93 -8.18
CA ILE A 225 7.06 -12.21 -7.60
C ILE A 225 7.23 -12.07 -6.09
N VAL A 226 6.83 -10.93 -5.55
CA VAL A 226 6.71 -10.72 -4.12
C VAL A 226 5.33 -11.24 -3.69
N GLY A 227 5.24 -12.56 -3.53
CA GLY A 227 4.03 -13.23 -3.07
C GLY A 227 3.87 -13.19 -1.54
N TYR A 228 2.77 -13.78 -1.04
CA TYR A 228 2.47 -13.85 0.39
C TYR A 228 3.62 -14.45 1.21
N ARG A 229 4.22 -15.55 0.74
CA ARG A 229 5.34 -16.22 1.41
C ARG A 229 6.59 -15.34 1.53
N ALA A 230 6.85 -14.50 0.52
CA ALA A 230 8.00 -13.58 0.53
C ALA A 230 7.85 -12.44 1.55
N LYS A 231 6.65 -12.16 2.02
CA LYS A 231 6.37 -11.11 3.01
C LYS A 231 6.17 -11.64 4.43
N TRP A 232 5.49 -12.77 4.58
CA TRP A 232 4.91 -13.19 5.86
C TRP A 232 5.41 -14.53 6.40
N GLU A 233 6.00 -15.40 5.57
CA GLU A 233 6.54 -16.69 6.01
C GLU A 233 8.07 -16.63 6.17
N THR A 234 8.54 -16.17 7.33
CA THR A 234 9.97 -15.92 7.63
C THR A 234 10.89 -17.13 7.38
N ASP A 235 10.37 -18.34 7.49
CA ASP A 235 11.11 -19.59 7.24
C ASP A 235 11.11 -20.04 5.78
N SER A 236 10.35 -19.35 4.90
CA SER A 236 10.26 -19.71 3.50
C SER A 236 11.54 -19.36 2.73
N PHE A 237 11.77 -20.07 1.61
CA PHE A 237 12.83 -19.72 0.66
C PHE A 237 12.60 -18.31 0.10
N GLU A 238 11.36 -18.00 -0.25
CA GLU A 238 10.97 -16.72 -0.83
C GLU A 238 11.28 -15.55 0.10
N TYR A 239 10.98 -15.65 1.38
CA TYR A 239 11.28 -14.61 2.37
C TYR A 239 12.78 -14.34 2.48
N ARG A 240 13.60 -15.40 2.57
CA ARG A 240 15.06 -15.27 2.76
C ARG A 240 15.78 -14.78 1.51
N ASN A 241 15.20 -15.01 0.35
CA ASN A 241 15.84 -14.72 -0.95
C ASN A 241 15.17 -13.56 -1.71
N THR A 242 14.19 -12.90 -1.10
CA THR A 242 13.60 -11.66 -1.61
C THR A 242 14.14 -10.49 -0.80
N VAL A 243 15.19 -9.84 -1.33
CA VAL A 243 16.00 -8.87 -0.57
C VAL A 243 15.80 -7.46 -1.11
N ARG A 244 15.56 -6.52 -0.22
CA ARG A 244 15.52 -5.09 -0.55
C ARG A 244 16.93 -4.53 -0.69
N SER A 245 17.19 -3.78 -1.75
CA SER A 245 18.46 -3.12 -2.02
C SER A 245 18.26 -1.65 -2.36
N PHE A 246 19.16 -0.79 -1.84
CA PHE A 246 19.26 0.63 -2.16
C PHE A 246 20.52 0.95 -2.97
N GLU A 247 21.24 -0.07 -3.43
CA GLU A 247 22.48 0.07 -4.16
C GLU A 247 22.22 0.01 -5.67
N PHE A 248 22.67 1.02 -6.41
CA PHE A 248 22.49 1.16 -7.84
C PHE A 248 23.77 1.55 -8.53
N ASP A 249 23.95 1.08 -9.75
CA ASP A 249 25.00 1.52 -10.65
C ASP A 249 24.67 2.88 -11.29
N GLU A 250 25.70 3.61 -11.73
CA GLU A 250 25.52 4.89 -12.45
C GLU A 250 24.65 4.77 -13.72
N LYS A 251 24.67 3.61 -14.35
CA LYS A 251 23.80 3.30 -15.50
C LYS A 251 22.31 3.32 -15.18
N ASP A 252 21.93 3.12 -13.93
CA ASP A 252 20.53 3.10 -13.49
C ASP A 252 19.96 4.51 -13.28
N LYS A 253 20.79 5.55 -13.30
CA LYS A 253 20.38 6.93 -12.98
C LYS A 253 19.15 7.39 -13.76
N ALA A 254 19.16 7.21 -15.08
CA ALA A 254 18.03 7.64 -15.92
C ALA A 254 16.73 6.91 -15.58
N LEU A 255 16.81 5.61 -15.26
CA LEU A 255 15.67 4.81 -14.81
C LEU A 255 15.17 5.33 -13.44
N LEU A 256 16.05 5.61 -12.50
CA LEU A 256 15.67 6.12 -11.18
C LEU A 256 15.01 7.48 -11.26
N ASP A 257 15.52 8.37 -12.11
CA ASP A 257 14.90 9.69 -12.38
C ASP A 257 13.49 9.52 -12.95
N GLU A 258 13.27 8.58 -13.88
CA GLU A 258 11.95 8.28 -14.45
C GLU A 258 10.99 7.69 -13.40
N LEU A 259 11.44 6.75 -12.56
CA LEU A 259 10.65 6.20 -11.46
C LEU A 259 10.20 7.30 -10.48
N PHE A 260 11.06 8.28 -10.20
CA PHE A 260 10.74 9.41 -9.34
C PHE A 260 9.63 10.28 -9.94
N GLU A 261 9.77 10.67 -11.20
CA GLU A 261 8.77 11.49 -11.89
C GLU A 261 7.41 10.77 -12.03
N LEU A 262 7.42 9.47 -12.33
CA LEU A 262 6.21 8.67 -12.36
C LEU A 262 5.54 8.56 -10.98
N SER A 263 6.32 8.43 -9.90
CA SER A 263 5.80 8.38 -8.54
C SER A 263 5.15 9.70 -8.13
N LEU A 264 5.76 10.84 -8.44
CA LEU A 264 5.17 12.17 -8.23
C LEU A 264 3.94 12.39 -9.10
N SER A 265 3.94 11.85 -10.32
CA SER A 265 2.77 11.90 -11.21
C SER A 265 1.60 11.08 -10.64
N CYS A 266 1.88 9.89 -10.08
CA CYS A 266 0.89 9.10 -9.35
C CYS A 266 0.37 9.85 -8.11
N TRP A 267 1.26 10.44 -7.31
CA TRP A 267 0.85 11.25 -6.15
C TRP A 267 -0.18 12.31 -6.53
N ARG A 268 0.11 13.10 -7.57
CA ARG A 268 -0.80 14.17 -8.05
C ARG A 268 -2.09 13.60 -8.64
N LEU A 269 -1.98 12.55 -9.47
CA LEU A 269 -3.12 11.94 -10.15
C LEU A 269 -4.14 11.35 -9.18
N PHE A 270 -3.67 10.69 -8.12
CA PHE A 270 -4.52 10.06 -7.12
C PHE A 270 -4.83 10.97 -5.93
N ARG A 271 -4.32 12.23 -5.92
CA ARG A 271 -4.51 13.20 -4.83
C ARG A 271 -4.11 12.62 -3.48
N LEU A 272 -2.92 12.03 -3.43
CA LEU A 272 -2.41 11.41 -2.21
C LEU A 272 -1.97 12.48 -1.21
N ASN A 273 -2.04 12.14 0.07
CA ASN A 273 -1.60 12.97 1.19
C ASN A 273 -0.81 12.12 2.19
N GLY A 274 -0.01 12.76 3.03
CA GLY A 274 0.75 12.14 4.10
C GLY A 274 1.88 11.26 3.55
N TYR A 275 1.55 10.07 3.12
CA TYR A 275 2.53 9.09 2.66
C TYR A 275 1.90 8.08 1.71
N ALA A 276 2.72 7.54 0.81
CA ALA A 276 2.28 6.53 -0.15
C ALA A 276 3.45 5.71 -0.67
N ARG A 277 3.17 4.55 -1.30
CA ARG A 277 4.16 3.76 -2.02
C ARG A 277 3.63 3.41 -3.41
N VAL A 278 4.45 3.62 -4.42
CA VAL A 278 4.18 3.22 -5.79
C VAL A 278 5.08 2.05 -6.14
N ASP A 279 4.47 0.94 -6.53
CA ASP A 279 5.19 -0.29 -6.86
C ASP A 279 5.28 -0.46 -8.39
N PHE A 280 6.48 -0.78 -8.88
CA PHE A 280 6.79 -0.83 -10.29
C PHE A 280 7.39 -2.18 -10.71
N ARG A 281 7.13 -2.55 -11.96
CA ARG A 281 7.98 -3.47 -12.72
C ARG A 281 8.70 -2.70 -13.81
N VAL A 282 9.96 -3.04 -14.00
CA VAL A 282 10.79 -2.54 -15.10
C VAL A 282 11.10 -3.73 -15.99
N ASP A 283 10.67 -3.66 -17.24
CA ASP A 283 10.84 -4.75 -18.18
C ASP A 283 12.30 -4.89 -18.69
N GLU A 284 12.53 -5.85 -19.56
CA GLU A 284 13.85 -6.12 -20.14
C GLU A 284 14.39 -4.98 -21.04
N PHE A 285 13.52 -4.07 -21.47
CA PHE A 285 13.89 -2.88 -22.26
C PHE A 285 14.15 -1.66 -21.39
N GLY A 286 14.00 -1.79 -20.05
CA GLY A 286 14.16 -0.71 -19.10
C GLY A 286 12.93 0.17 -18.92
N GLN A 287 11.75 -0.24 -19.47
CA GLN A 287 10.52 0.52 -19.37
C GLN A 287 9.84 0.29 -18.01
N PRO A 288 9.65 1.33 -17.18
CA PRO A 288 8.91 1.20 -15.95
C PRO A 288 7.39 1.14 -16.18
N LEU A 289 6.72 0.27 -15.43
CA LEU A 289 5.27 0.08 -15.45
C LEU A 289 4.74 0.07 -14.01
N VAL A 290 3.79 0.95 -13.71
CA VAL A 290 3.14 1.01 -12.40
C VAL A 290 2.28 -0.22 -12.19
N LEU A 291 2.56 -1.00 -11.14
CA LEU A 291 1.76 -2.16 -10.76
C LEU A 291 0.56 -1.75 -9.90
N GLU A 292 0.85 -1.01 -8.83
CA GLU A 292 -0.15 -0.57 -7.85
C GLU A 292 0.32 0.69 -7.11
N ILE A 293 -0.65 1.38 -6.50
CA ILE A 293 -0.43 2.52 -5.63
C ILE A 293 -1.00 2.18 -4.24
N ASN A 294 -0.15 2.19 -3.24
CA ASN A 294 -0.53 1.99 -1.85
C ASN A 294 -0.67 3.36 -1.18
N ALA A 295 -1.91 3.80 -0.96
CA ALA A 295 -2.20 5.12 -0.39
C ALA A 295 -2.14 5.14 1.15
N ASN A 296 -2.02 3.98 1.78
CA ASN A 296 -1.81 3.80 3.22
C ASN A 296 -0.85 2.60 3.42
N PRO A 297 0.41 2.70 2.96
CA PRO A 297 1.35 1.59 3.06
C PRO A 297 1.71 1.32 4.52
N CYS A 298 1.98 0.06 4.84
CA CYS A 298 2.49 -0.34 6.16
C CYS A 298 3.72 0.49 6.56
N ILE A 299 3.69 1.00 7.78
CA ILE A 299 4.79 1.76 8.41
C ILE A 299 5.33 1.09 9.68
N SER A 300 5.20 -0.24 9.80
CA SER A 300 5.93 -0.99 10.83
C SER A 300 7.42 -0.65 10.78
N PRO A 301 8.14 -0.67 11.89
CA PRO A 301 9.56 -0.27 11.94
C PRO A 301 10.48 -1.00 10.96
N ASP A 302 10.13 -2.22 10.54
CA ASP A 302 10.85 -3.06 9.57
C ASP A 302 10.26 -3.00 8.15
N SER A 303 9.21 -2.22 7.94
CA SER A 303 8.53 -2.06 6.64
C SER A 303 9.42 -1.45 5.56
N GLY A 304 9.00 -1.64 4.30
CA GLY A 304 9.68 -1.05 3.15
C GLY A 304 9.68 0.47 3.14
N PHE A 305 8.59 1.07 3.61
CA PHE A 305 8.49 2.52 3.70
C PHE A 305 9.50 3.09 4.70
N ILE A 306 9.55 2.53 5.89
CA ILE A 306 10.47 2.97 6.96
C ILE A 306 11.93 2.69 6.58
N ALA A 307 12.22 1.58 5.90
CA ALA A 307 13.57 1.33 5.39
C ALA A 307 14.02 2.42 4.39
N ALA A 308 13.15 2.87 3.49
CA ALA A 308 13.46 3.98 2.57
C ALA A 308 13.64 5.32 3.32
N ALA A 309 12.82 5.58 4.34
CA ALA A 309 12.97 6.77 5.18
C ALA A 309 14.30 6.76 5.96
N ASN A 310 14.68 5.62 6.54
CA ASN A 310 15.96 5.45 7.22
C ASN A 310 17.15 5.67 6.27
N GLN A 311 17.04 5.18 5.03
CA GLN A 311 18.05 5.42 3.98
C GLN A 311 18.17 6.92 3.62
N ALA A 312 17.09 7.68 3.74
CA ALA A 312 17.09 9.15 3.62
C ALA A 312 17.62 9.87 4.88
N GLY A 313 17.98 9.15 5.95
CA GLY A 313 18.44 9.73 7.21
C GLY A 313 17.30 10.22 8.13
N LEU A 314 16.04 9.86 7.85
CA LEU A 314 14.89 10.20 8.67
C LEU A 314 14.70 9.17 9.80
N SER A 315 14.56 9.64 11.04
CA SER A 315 14.10 8.78 12.12
C SER A 315 12.60 8.47 11.99
N TYR A 316 12.13 7.40 12.61
CA TYR A 316 10.72 7.04 12.63
C TYR A 316 9.84 8.19 13.14
N THR A 317 10.22 8.83 14.25
CA THR A 317 9.51 10.00 14.81
C THR A 317 9.48 11.19 13.84
N ASN A 318 10.52 11.38 13.00
CA ASN A 318 10.51 12.42 11.98
C ASN A 318 9.51 12.10 10.85
N VAL A 319 9.39 10.83 10.46
CA VAL A 319 8.35 10.40 9.49
C VAL A 319 6.96 10.69 10.05
N ILE A 320 6.68 10.29 11.29
CA ILE A 320 5.38 10.55 11.92
C ILE A 320 5.10 12.06 12.01
N ARG A 321 6.11 12.87 12.35
CA ARG A 321 5.98 14.35 12.38
C ARG A 321 5.61 14.91 11.01
N GLN A 322 6.26 14.47 9.93
CA GLN A 322 5.96 14.94 8.57
C GLN A 322 4.54 14.55 8.16
N ILE A 323 4.12 13.31 8.42
CA ILE A 323 2.74 12.86 8.16
C ILE A 323 1.71 13.72 8.92
N LEU A 324 1.97 14.04 10.19
CA LEU A 324 1.09 14.90 10.99
C LEU A 324 1.02 16.34 10.43
N ASN A 325 2.16 16.88 10.01
CA ASN A 325 2.24 18.25 9.47
C ASN A 325 1.48 18.42 8.15
N ASP A 326 1.30 17.32 7.39
CA ASP A 326 0.53 17.34 6.14
C ASP A 326 -0.99 17.23 6.36
N ILE A 327 -1.44 16.96 7.60
CA ILE A 327 -2.87 16.89 7.89
C ILE A 327 -3.50 18.28 7.65
N PRO A 328 -4.51 18.37 6.76
CA PRO A 328 -5.20 19.64 6.49
C PRO A 328 -5.79 20.24 7.78
N ASN A 329 -5.53 21.52 8.00
CA ASN A 329 -5.99 22.25 9.18
C ASN A 329 -5.53 21.67 10.53
N PHE A 330 -4.43 20.93 10.54
CA PHE A 330 -3.84 20.44 11.78
C PHE A 330 -3.44 21.65 12.66
N PRO A 331 -4.03 21.80 13.86
CA PRO A 331 -3.71 22.97 14.69
C PRO A 331 -2.31 22.79 15.28
N MET A 332 -1.35 23.57 14.80
CA MET A 332 0.01 23.62 15.34
C MET A 332 0.03 24.20 16.78
#